data_67d19b48ec9eee65d5f10c07e32cfa0c
#
_entry.id   67d19b48ec9eee65d5f10c07e32cfa0c
#
_cell.length_a   1.000
_cell.length_b   1.000
_cell.length_c   1.000
_cell.angle_alpha   90.00
_cell.angle_beta   90.00
_cell.angle_gamma   90.00
#
_symmetry.space_group_name_H-M   'P 1'
#
loop_
_entity.id
_entity.type
_entity.pdbx_description
1 polymer ?
#
loop_
_entity_poly.entity_id
_entity_poly.type
_entity_poly.pdbx_seq_one_letter_code
_entity_poly.pdbx_strand_id
1 'polypeptide(L)'
;MIERLAIFGATGDLTARYLLPGLAALQAAGQLGGRFQLTGVGREEWDTRDFRHWTAAQLDRHAGRFPAAARQAVVSASSYHQADVADIPSVAEVIAGGEPVAAYLALPPAVFPVAVSTLHDAGLPPGSRIVLEKPFGEDLDSAVELNRLLAELVPESAVFRVDHFLAMTTVQNILGTRLANRMLEPIWNSTHIAEVDIVWDESLALEGRAGYYDGVGALKDMLQNHLLQLLCLVAMEPPISLGERDLRDRKLDVLRSVRPLTDSDVVRRTRRARYLAGRIGDQQVPAYVDEEGVSPRRGTETFAEMELELDNWRWPGTVFRLRTGKALGRDRKEVAVRFRSVPHLPFGHGGEALPNVLRFGLDPEGLTLDLTGIGARAHTLVPLELTARIDPPELPAYGRLLLDVLNGNAALSIRGDEAEQAWRVVAPVLSAWSKDLVPMLEYPAGSQGPGGTSEAPAERNQHRR
;
A
#
# COMPACT_ATOMS: atom_id res chain seq x y z
N MET A 1 18.08 14.10 13.09
CA MET A 1 17.21 12.95 13.46
C MET A 1 16.45 13.29 14.72
N ILE A 2 15.12 13.06 14.80
CA ILE A 2 14.37 13.12 16.06
C ILE A 2 14.73 11.89 16.89
N GLU A 3 14.96 12.06 18.20
CA GLU A 3 15.32 10.97 19.11
C GLU A 3 14.15 10.53 20.00
N ARG A 4 13.00 11.24 19.95
CA ARG A 4 11.79 10.92 20.73
C ARG A 4 10.67 10.44 19.80
N LEU A 5 10.19 9.22 20.01
CA LEU A 5 9.03 8.65 19.34
C LEU A 5 7.91 8.38 20.35
N ALA A 6 6.77 9.02 20.19
CA ALA A 6 5.57 8.74 20.98
C ALA A 6 4.56 8.00 20.09
N ILE A 7 4.17 6.79 20.50
CA ILE A 7 3.17 5.98 19.78
C ILE A 7 1.86 6.03 20.55
N PHE A 8 0.86 6.71 20.00
CA PHE A 8 -0.51 6.72 20.52
C PHE A 8 -1.24 5.48 20.02
N GLY A 9 -1.83 4.70 20.93
CA GLY A 9 -2.34 3.36 20.64
C GLY A 9 -1.24 2.30 20.70
N ALA A 10 -0.28 2.47 21.61
CA ALA A 10 0.96 1.70 21.69
C ALA A 10 0.77 0.21 21.95
N THR A 11 -0.36 -0.23 22.50
CA THR A 11 -0.66 -1.63 22.83
C THR A 11 -1.36 -2.38 21.69
N GLY A 12 -1.63 -1.68 20.59
CA GLY A 12 -2.34 -2.22 19.42
C GLY A 12 -1.49 -3.17 18.54
N ASP A 13 -2.20 -3.88 17.65
CA ASP A 13 -1.64 -4.89 16.74
C ASP A 13 -0.58 -4.30 15.79
N LEU A 14 -0.79 -3.07 15.31
CA LEU A 14 0.18 -2.36 14.45
C LEU A 14 1.53 -2.18 15.16
N THR A 15 1.49 -1.71 16.40
CA THR A 15 2.71 -1.52 17.20
C THR A 15 3.40 -2.85 17.43
N ALA A 16 2.65 -3.89 17.85
CA ALA A 16 3.19 -5.20 18.15
C ALA A 16 3.85 -5.88 16.95
N ARG A 17 3.17 -5.89 15.80
CA ARG A 17 3.56 -6.68 14.62
C ARG A 17 4.50 -5.96 13.66
N TYR A 18 4.50 -4.62 13.68
CA TYR A 18 5.20 -3.84 12.66
C TYR A 18 6.14 -2.76 13.22
N LEU A 19 5.67 -1.90 14.15
CA LEU A 19 6.49 -0.79 14.62
C LEU A 19 7.63 -1.27 15.53
N LEU A 20 7.35 -2.13 16.51
CA LEU A 20 8.38 -2.70 17.38
C LEU A 20 9.42 -3.52 16.62
N PRO A 21 9.04 -4.44 15.70
CA PRO A 21 10.01 -5.11 14.82
C PRO A 21 10.80 -4.14 13.94
N GLY A 22 10.17 -3.06 13.44
CA GLY A 22 10.84 -2.00 12.70
C GLY A 22 11.93 -1.30 13.52
N LEU A 23 11.62 -0.96 14.77
CA LEU A 23 12.60 -0.37 15.70
C LEU A 23 13.74 -1.34 16.04
N ALA A 24 13.44 -2.63 16.23
CA ALA A 24 14.46 -3.66 16.45
C ALA A 24 15.40 -3.80 15.25
N ALA A 25 14.86 -3.71 14.02
CA ALA A 25 15.66 -3.69 12.79
C ALA A 25 16.57 -2.48 12.71
N LEU A 26 16.05 -1.28 13.01
CA LEU A 26 16.84 -0.03 13.06
C LEU A 26 17.95 -0.10 14.10
N GLN A 27 17.64 -0.65 15.26
CA GLN A 27 18.64 -0.83 16.32
C GLN A 27 19.72 -1.83 15.89
N ALA A 28 19.33 -2.93 15.26
CA ALA A 28 20.28 -3.93 14.74
C ALA A 28 21.21 -3.36 13.65
N ALA A 29 20.67 -2.44 12.82
CA ALA A 29 21.43 -1.73 11.78
C ALA A 29 22.23 -0.53 12.31
N GLY A 30 22.19 -0.23 13.62
CA GLY A 30 22.87 0.93 14.19
C GLY A 30 22.31 2.28 13.74
N GLN A 31 21.04 2.32 13.30
CA GLN A 31 20.39 3.52 12.77
C GLN A 31 19.63 4.33 13.84
N LEU A 32 19.48 3.81 15.06
CA LEU A 32 18.92 4.56 16.18
C LEU A 32 20.04 5.18 17.02
N GLY A 33 19.89 6.47 17.35
CA GLY A 33 20.84 7.18 18.20
C GLY A 33 20.88 6.62 19.63
N GLY A 34 22.00 6.78 20.33
CA GLY A 34 22.15 6.29 21.70
C GLY A 34 21.23 6.94 22.74
N ARG A 35 20.56 8.04 22.38
CA ARG A 35 19.56 8.74 23.22
C ARG A 35 18.13 8.51 22.78
N PHE A 36 17.91 7.57 21.84
CA PHE A 36 16.55 7.26 21.35
C PHE A 36 15.64 6.85 22.50
N GLN A 37 14.43 7.42 22.52
CA GLN A 37 13.39 7.18 23.50
C GLN A 37 12.08 6.79 22.80
N LEU A 38 11.44 5.74 23.28
CA LEU A 38 10.11 5.30 22.87
C LEU A 38 9.13 5.53 24.02
N THR A 39 8.10 6.33 23.79
CA THR A 39 6.99 6.48 24.72
C THR A 39 5.75 5.80 24.15
N GLY A 40 5.31 4.72 24.77
CA GLY A 40 4.01 4.12 24.49
C GLY A 40 2.91 4.93 25.20
N VAL A 41 1.84 5.24 24.47
CA VAL A 41 0.68 5.97 24.99
C VAL A 41 -0.58 5.15 24.74
N GLY A 42 -1.36 4.92 25.78
CA GLY A 42 -2.60 4.13 25.70
C GLY A 42 -3.49 4.35 26.91
N ARG A 43 -4.67 3.74 26.88
CA ARG A 43 -5.66 3.88 27.95
C ARG A 43 -5.54 2.82 29.05
N GLU A 44 -4.72 1.81 28.82
CA GLU A 44 -4.47 0.72 29.76
C GLU A 44 -3.83 1.25 31.04
N GLU A 45 -4.26 0.76 32.19
CA GLU A 45 -3.70 1.09 33.49
C GLU A 45 -2.36 0.36 33.70
N TRP A 46 -1.38 0.68 32.86
CA TRP A 46 -0.04 0.11 32.90
C TRP A 46 0.98 1.12 33.39
N ASP A 47 2.03 0.59 34.03
CA ASP A 47 3.25 1.35 34.26
C ASP A 47 4.33 1.06 33.18
N THR A 48 5.45 1.73 33.27
CA THR A 48 6.59 1.51 32.35
C THR A 48 7.13 0.08 32.42
N ARG A 49 7.04 -0.60 33.56
CA ARG A 49 7.49 -1.99 33.70
C ARG A 49 6.55 -2.94 32.97
N ASP A 50 5.26 -2.72 33.04
CA ASP A 50 4.25 -3.53 32.38
C ASP A 50 4.40 -3.40 30.85
N PHE A 51 4.57 -2.16 30.36
CA PHE A 51 4.78 -1.90 28.94
C PHE A 51 6.10 -2.50 28.43
N ARG A 52 7.18 -2.44 29.19
CA ARG A 52 8.46 -3.10 28.85
C ARG A 52 8.32 -4.61 28.78
N HIS A 53 7.58 -5.21 29.72
CA HIS A 53 7.30 -6.65 29.71
C HIS A 53 6.51 -7.05 28.47
N TRP A 54 5.45 -6.30 28.15
CA TRP A 54 4.65 -6.51 26.95
C TRP A 54 5.50 -6.31 25.68
N THR A 55 6.28 -5.24 25.60
CA THR A 55 7.20 -4.95 24.46
C THR A 55 8.17 -6.10 24.24
N ALA A 56 8.79 -6.62 25.30
CA ALA A 56 9.69 -7.77 25.20
C ALA A 56 8.99 -9.00 24.62
N ALA A 57 7.80 -9.32 25.11
CA ALA A 57 7.01 -10.45 24.61
C ALA A 57 6.62 -10.29 23.13
N GLN A 58 6.25 -9.07 22.68
CA GLN A 58 5.93 -8.81 21.28
C GLN A 58 7.18 -8.91 20.39
N LEU A 59 8.32 -8.37 20.83
CA LEU A 59 9.58 -8.49 20.11
C LEU A 59 10.07 -9.93 20.00
N ASP A 60 9.89 -10.75 21.04
CA ASP A 60 10.23 -12.17 20.95
C ASP A 60 9.34 -12.91 19.95
N ARG A 61 8.06 -12.57 19.89
CA ARG A 61 7.09 -13.17 18.96
C ARG A 61 7.31 -12.73 17.50
N HIS A 62 7.55 -11.45 17.26
CA HIS A 62 7.49 -10.85 15.92
C HIS A 62 8.85 -10.39 15.36
N ALA A 63 9.88 -10.29 16.21
CA ALA A 63 11.21 -9.79 15.85
C ALA A 63 12.34 -10.78 16.18
N GLY A 64 12.02 -12.05 16.38
CA GLY A 64 12.99 -13.11 16.77
C GLY A 64 14.19 -13.25 15.83
N ARG A 65 14.05 -12.83 14.56
CA ARG A 65 15.14 -12.82 13.58
C ARG A 65 16.25 -11.79 13.86
N PHE A 66 15.99 -10.75 14.67
CA PHE A 66 16.96 -9.72 15.01
C PHE A 66 17.73 -10.08 16.29
N PRO A 67 18.98 -9.59 16.45
CA PRO A 67 19.81 -9.88 17.63
C PRO A 67 19.09 -9.55 18.95
N ALA A 68 19.26 -10.41 19.96
CA ALA A 68 18.65 -10.18 21.29
C ALA A 68 19.08 -8.83 21.90
N ALA A 69 20.32 -8.42 21.69
CA ALA A 69 20.81 -7.12 22.17
C ALA A 69 20.04 -5.94 21.55
N ALA A 70 19.69 -6.02 20.25
CA ALA A 70 18.90 -4.99 19.58
C ALA A 70 17.47 -4.94 20.13
N ARG A 71 16.83 -6.09 20.33
CA ARG A 71 15.50 -6.18 20.95
C ARG A 71 15.49 -5.61 22.36
N GLN A 72 16.48 -6.00 23.18
CA GLN A 72 16.62 -5.52 24.56
C GLN A 72 16.88 -4.00 24.63
N ALA A 73 17.62 -3.44 23.66
CA ALA A 73 17.85 -1.99 23.59
C ALA A 73 16.54 -1.22 23.37
N VAL A 74 15.63 -1.73 22.47
CA VAL A 74 14.30 -1.15 22.27
C VAL A 74 13.47 -1.22 23.57
N VAL A 75 13.45 -2.38 24.26
CA VAL A 75 12.77 -2.54 25.55
C VAL A 75 13.29 -1.53 26.58
N SER A 76 14.62 -1.37 26.67
CA SER A 76 15.24 -0.46 27.65
C SER A 76 14.93 1.00 27.35
N ALA A 77 14.82 1.38 26.08
CA ALA A 77 14.47 2.72 25.63
C ALA A 77 12.97 3.05 25.79
N SER A 78 12.13 2.04 26.12
CA SER A 78 10.68 2.20 26.20
C SER A 78 10.23 2.72 27.56
N SER A 79 9.25 3.61 27.54
CA SER A 79 8.46 4.08 28.70
C SER A 79 6.98 4.03 28.34
N TYR A 80 6.11 4.14 29.32
CA TYR A 80 4.66 4.17 29.11
C TYR A 80 4.03 5.34 29.83
N HIS A 81 3.05 5.94 29.19
CA HIS A 81 2.21 6.98 29.74
C HIS A 81 0.75 6.63 29.50
N GLN A 82 -0.03 6.48 30.59
CA GLN A 82 -1.45 6.27 30.49
C GLN A 82 -2.11 7.59 30.11
N ALA A 83 -2.73 7.65 28.92
CA ALA A 83 -3.46 8.83 28.47
C ALA A 83 -4.60 8.46 27.52
N ASP A 84 -5.70 9.18 27.63
CA ASP A 84 -6.67 9.28 26.55
C ASP A 84 -6.21 10.37 25.57
N VAL A 85 -6.23 10.05 24.30
CA VAL A 85 -5.79 11.00 23.26
C VAL A 85 -6.65 12.26 23.17
N ALA A 86 -7.83 12.25 23.75
CA ALA A 86 -8.72 13.41 23.86
C ALA A 86 -8.44 14.29 25.11
N ASP A 87 -7.58 13.83 26.02
CA ASP A 87 -7.27 14.54 27.26
C ASP A 87 -6.02 15.42 27.09
N ILE A 88 -6.21 16.72 26.92
CA ILE A 88 -5.14 17.69 26.68
C ILE A 88 -4.04 17.66 27.76
N PRO A 89 -4.34 17.67 29.08
CA PRO A 89 -3.31 17.61 30.11
C PRO A 89 -2.42 16.38 29.99
N SER A 90 -2.99 15.18 29.83
CA SER A 90 -2.23 13.93 29.73
C SER A 90 -1.37 13.90 28.46
N VAL A 91 -1.88 14.40 27.32
CA VAL A 91 -1.12 14.51 26.08
C VAL A 91 0.01 15.51 26.22
N ALA A 92 -0.21 16.64 26.91
CA ALA A 92 0.84 17.64 27.17
C ALA A 92 1.99 17.06 27.97
N GLU A 93 1.75 16.17 28.95
CA GLU A 93 2.80 15.47 29.69
C GLU A 93 3.66 14.57 28.79
N VAL A 94 3.03 13.87 27.84
CA VAL A 94 3.74 12.99 26.86
C VAL A 94 4.70 13.79 25.99
N ILE A 95 4.28 14.95 25.49
CA ILE A 95 5.06 15.77 24.58
C ILE A 95 5.94 16.82 25.28
N ALA A 96 5.87 16.91 26.63
CA ALA A 96 6.65 17.85 27.42
C ALA A 96 8.17 17.74 27.19
N GLY A 97 8.91 18.80 27.57
CA GLY A 97 10.37 18.82 27.51
C GLY A 97 10.97 19.69 26.40
N GLY A 98 10.14 20.26 25.51
CA GLY A 98 10.55 21.24 24.49
C GLY A 98 11.36 20.66 23.32
N GLU A 99 11.82 19.41 23.39
CA GLU A 99 12.51 18.72 22.28
C GLU A 99 11.48 18.18 21.27
N PRO A 100 11.81 18.19 19.96
CA PRO A 100 10.94 17.64 18.94
C PRO A 100 10.57 16.17 19.18
N VAL A 101 9.33 15.82 18.93
CA VAL A 101 8.80 14.44 19.03
C VAL A 101 8.19 14.00 17.71
N ALA A 102 8.38 12.75 17.32
CA ALA A 102 7.60 12.09 16.31
C ALA A 102 6.37 11.48 16.98
N ALA A 103 5.19 12.08 16.80
CA ALA A 103 3.91 11.58 17.33
C ALA A 103 3.29 10.63 16.30
N TYR A 104 3.33 9.34 16.57
CA TYR A 104 2.78 8.30 15.72
C TYR A 104 1.36 7.93 16.17
N LEU A 105 0.37 8.23 15.33
CA LEU A 105 -1.04 7.95 15.62
C LEU A 105 -1.39 6.53 15.13
N ALA A 106 -1.06 5.51 15.93
CA ALA A 106 -1.46 4.11 15.72
C ALA A 106 -2.90 3.87 16.23
N LEU A 107 -3.82 4.73 15.81
CA LEU A 107 -5.20 4.84 16.28
C LEU A 107 -6.19 4.54 15.14
N PRO A 108 -7.44 4.21 15.46
CA PRO A 108 -8.50 4.18 14.45
C PRO A 108 -8.64 5.54 13.75
N PRO A 109 -8.83 5.59 12.41
CA PRO A 109 -8.90 6.83 11.64
C PRO A 109 -9.94 7.85 12.13
N ALA A 110 -11.07 7.39 12.64
CA ALA A 110 -12.11 8.24 13.22
C ALA A 110 -11.63 9.08 14.42
N VAL A 111 -10.51 8.70 15.05
CA VAL A 111 -9.92 9.41 16.20
C VAL A 111 -8.89 10.45 15.76
N PHE A 112 -8.41 10.43 14.51
CA PHE A 112 -7.37 11.36 14.04
C PHE A 112 -7.72 12.84 14.24
N PRO A 113 -8.93 13.34 13.89
CA PRO A 113 -9.26 14.75 14.09
C PRO A 113 -9.11 15.19 15.55
N VAL A 114 -9.60 14.37 16.49
CA VAL A 114 -9.48 14.65 17.93
C VAL A 114 -8.01 14.62 18.35
N ALA A 115 -7.25 13.60 17.96
CA ALA A 115 -5.83 13.48 18.30
C ALA A 115 -5.01 14.68 17.80
N VAL A 116 -5.25 15.14 16.56
CA VAL A 116 -4.55 16.28 15.96
C VAL A 116 -4.91 17.56 16.69
N SER A 117 -6.20 17.82 16.99
CA SER A 117 -6.63 19.00 17.75
C SER A 117 -6.04 18.98 19.17
N THR A 118 -6.06 17.83 19.85
CA THR A 118 -5.48 17.73 21.19
C THR A 118 -3.96 17.97 21.19
N LEU A 119 -3.22 17.45 20.21
CA LEU A 119 -1.78 17.74 20.06
C LEU A 119 -1.51 19.24 19.79
N HIS A 120 -2.40 19.91 19.05
CA HIS A 120 -2.33 21.36 18.84
C HIS A 120 -2.50 22.11 20.16
N ASP A 121 -3.58 21.82 20.88
CA ASP A 121 -3.94 22.50 22.14
C ASP A 121 -2.95 22.19 23.28
N ALA A 122 -2.36 21.00 23.27
CA ALA A 122 -1.32 20.60 24.21
C ALA A 122 0.06 21.27 23.93
N GLY A 123 0.20 21.97 22.78
CA GLY A 123 1.40 22.71 22.45
C GLY A 123 2.55 21.81 21.96
N LEU A 124 2.28 21.07 20.88
CA LEU A 124 3.32 20.20 20.26
C LEU A 124 4.62 20.99 19.98
N PRO A 125 5.81 20.52 20.48
CA PRO A 125 7.07 21.24 20.33
C PRO A 125 7.43 21.54 18.87
N PRO A 126 8.02 22.71 18.57
CA PRO A 126 8.49 23.04 17.21
C PRO A 126 9.47 22.00 16.67
N GLY A 127 9.34 21.69 15.37
CA GLY A 127 10.16 20.68 14.70
C GLY A 127 9.68 19.24 14.93
N SER A 128 8.59 19.05 15.67
CA SER A 128 7.92 17.74 15.82
C SER A 128 7.29 17.29 14.51
N ARG A 129 6.95 16.01 14.43
CA ARG A 129 6.36 15.36 13.27
C ARG A 129 5.12 14.57 13.67
N ILE A 130 4.13 14.56 12.78
CA ILE A 130 2.91 13.77 12.94
C ILE A 130 2.93 12.62 11.94
N VAL A 131 2.66 11.41 12.41
CA VAL A 131 2.59 10.21 11.59
C VAL A 131 1.19 9.62 11.69
N LEU A 132 0.54 9.44 10.54
CA LEU A 132 -0.80 8.87 10.44
C LEU A 132 -0.79 7.64 9.54
N GLU A 133 -1.56 6.63 9.94
CA GLU A 133 -1.86 5.46 9.12
C GLU A 133 -3.08 5.70 8.22
N LYS A 134 -3.16 4.95 7.13
CA LYS A 134 -4.33 4.93 6.26
C LYS A 134 -5.58 4.37 6.99
N PRO A 135 -6.79 4.76 6.57
CA PRO A 135 -7.15 5.74 5.54
C PRO A 135 -7.05 7.19 6.08
N PHE A 136 -6.75 8.12 5.17
CA PHE A 136 -6.70 9.56 5.45
C PHE A 136 -8.05 10.17 5.08
N GLY A 137 -8.99 10.15 6.03
CA GLY A 137 -10.42 10.38 5.81
C GLY A 137 -11.17 9.13 5.34
N GLU A 138 -12.49 9.21 5.33
CA GLU A 138 -13.41 8.17 4.84
C GLU A 138 -13.99 8.50 3.46
N ASP A 139 -13.86 9.76 3.06
CA ASP A 139 -14.26 10.37 1.81
C ASP A 139 -13.44 11.65 1.54
N LEU A 140 -13.75 12.37 0.46
CA LEU A 140 -13.04 13.59 0.10
C LEU A 140 -13.20 14.70 1.15
N ASP A 141 -14.40 14.91 1.68
CA ASP A 141 -14.68 16.01 2.60
C ASP A 141 -13.93 15.81 3.93
N SER A 142 -13.97 14.61 4.47
CA SER A 142 -13.22 14.26 5.69
C SER A 142 -11.71 14.27 5.50
N ALA A 143 -11.20 13.96 4.30
CA ALA A 143 -9.79 14.09 3.97
C ALA A 143 -9.35 15.56 3.93
N VAL A 144 -10.15 16.44 3.32
CA VAL A 144 -9.91 17.89 3.29
C VAL A 144 -9.90 18.46 4.72
N GLU A 145 -10.86 18.08 5.55
CA GLU A 145 -10.94 18.54 6.95
C GLU A 145 -9.73 18.07 7.76
N LEU A 146 -9.33 16.79 7.63
CA LEU A 146 -8.13 16.28 8.30
C LEU A 146 -6.87 17.05 7.86
N ASN A 147 -6.74 17.34 6.57
CA ASN A 147 -5.61 18.11 6.05
C ASN A 147 -5.60 19.54 6.59
N ARG A 148 -6.77 20.17 6.72
CA ARG A 148 -6.90 21.51 7.32
C ARG A 148 -6.41 21.52 8.78
N LEU A 149 -6.86 20.57 9.60
CA LEU A 149 -6.42 20.44 11.00
C LEU A 149 -4.90 20.20 11.10
N LEU A 150 -4.34 19.34 10.26
CA LEU A 150 -2.90 19.08 10.22
C LEU A 150 -2.08 20.31 9.84
N ALA A 151 -2.57 21.11 8.88
CA ALA A 151 -1.90 22.33 8.45
C ALA A 151 -1.89 23.44 9.52
N GLU A 152 -2.85 23.44 10.45
CA GLU A 152 -2.85 24.32 11.61
C GLU A 152 -1.82 23.90 12.67
N LEU A 153 -1.50 22.60 12.75
CA LEU A 153 -0.60 22.04 13.73
C LEU A 153 0.88 22.11 13.29
N VAL A 154 1.18 21.64 12.09
CA VAL A 154 2.57 21.53 11.58
C VAL A 154 2.62 21.79 10.06
N PRO A 155 3.78 22.23 9.51
CA PRO A 155 3.95 22.30 8.06
C PRO A 155 3.84 20.92 7.41
N GLU A 156 3.38 20.86 6.15
CA GLU A 156 3.17 19.61 5.40
C GLU A 156 4.43 18.72 5.35
N SER A 157 5.63 19.31 5.34
CA SER A 157 6.91 18.57 5.41
C SER A 157 7.13 17.82 6.74
N ALA A 158 6.34 18.12 7.76
CA ALA A 158 6.36 17.44 9.06
C ALA A 158 5.21 16.44 9.22
N VAL A 159 4.34 16.29 8.20
CA VAL A 159 3.23 15.32 8.18
C VAL A 159 3.63 14.10 7.37
N PHE A 160 3.56 12.92 8.00
CA PHE A 160 3.86 11.63 7.40
C PHE A 160 2.59 10.80 7.31
N ARG A 161 1.92 10.84 6.15
CA ARG A 161 0.81 9.93 5.84
C ARG A 161 1.39 8.66 5.26
N VAL A 162 1.30 7.59 6.05
CA VAL A 162 2.02 6.35 5.79
C VAL A 162 1.27 5.45 4.82
N ASP A 163 1.96 5.10 3.74
CA ASP A 163 1.64 3.93 2.93
C ASP A 163 2.88 3.01 2.88
N HIS A 164 2.81 1.90 3.61
CA HIS A 164 3.95 0.99 3.71
C HIS A 164 4.34 0.34 2.38
N PHE A 165 3.47 0.32 1.35
CA PHE A 165 3.80 -0.16 0.01
C PHE A 165 4.92 0.66 -0.62
N LEU A 166 4.91 1.98 -0.42
CA LEU A 166 5.95 2.86 -0.94
C LEU A 166 7.34 2.57 -0.35
N ALA A 167 7.38 1.93 0.82
CA ALA A 167 8.64 1.50 1.46
C ALA A 167 9.11 0.11 1.00
N MET A 168 8.34 -0.63 0.19
CA MET A 168 8.74 -1.93 -0.36
C MET A 168 9.83 -1.75 -1.42
N THR A 169 10.83 -2.64 -1.40
CA THR A 169 11.97 -2.58 -2.33
C THR A 169 11.52 -2.69 -3.78
N THR A 170 10.61 -3.60 -4.09
CA THR A 170 10.11 -3.78 -5.46
C THR A 170 9.35 -2.56 -5.95
N VAL A 171 8.60 -1.90 -5.09
CA VAL A 171 7.89 -0.66 -5.45
C VAL A 171 8.89 0.44 -5.82
N GLN A 172 9.97 0.58 -5.05
CA GLN A 172 11.06 1.52 -5.39
C GLN A 172 11.82 1.11 -6.64
N ASN A 173 11.92 -0.20 -6.93
CA ASN A 173 12.53 -0.71 -8.15
C ASN A 173 11.75 -0.36 -9.42
N ILE A 174 10.47 -0.01 -9.34
CA ILE A 174 9.75 0.59 -10.48
C ILE A 174 10.50 1.84 -10.95
N LEU A 175 10.87 2.72 -10.01
CA LEU A 175 11.63 3.93 -10.31
C LEU A 175 13.04 3.61 -10.80
N GLY A 176 13.76 2.73 -10.09
CA GLY A 176 15.11 2.31 -10.47
C GLY A 176 15.13 1.71 -11.88
N THR A 177 14.21 0.80 -12.18
CA THR A 177 14.11 0.14 -13.49
C THR A 177 13.81 1.16 -14.60
N ARG A 178 12.86 2.07 -14.39
CA ARG A 178 12.50 3.08 -15.38
C ARG A 178 13.62 4.10 -15.60
N LEU A 179 14.14 4.68 -14.53
CA LEU A 179 14.94 5.91 -14.57
C LEU A 179 16.45 5.66 -14.67
N ALA A 180 16.92 4.46 -14.26
CA ALA A 180 18.34 4.11 -14.36
C ALA A 180 18.71 3.34 -15.63
N ASN A 181 17.73 2.98 -16.49
CA ASN A 181 17.97 2.20 -17.71
C ASN A 181 17.65 3.00 -18.96
N ARG A 182 18.68 3.36 -19.72
CA ARG A 182 18.58 4.15 -20.95
C ARG A 182 17.57 3.60 -21.97
N MET A 183 17.38 2.29 -22.01
CA MET A 183 16.51 1.62 -22.98
C MET A 183 15.01 1.69 -22.61
N LEU A 184 14.64 1.90 -21.35
CA LEU A 184 13.26 1.77 -20.91
C LEU A 184 12.48 3.09 -20.98
N GLU A 185 13.00 4.19 -20.45
CA GLU A 185 12.25 5.44 -20.40
C GLU A 185 11.80 5.97 -21.77
N PRO A 186 12.59 5.85 -22.89
CA PRO A 186 12.13 6.25 -24.21
C PRO A 186 10.90 5.50 -24.73
N ILE A 187 10.70 4.26 -24.29
CA ILE A 187 9.55 3.42 -24.67
C ILE A 187 8.45 3.40 -23.61
N TRP A 188 8.60 4.19 -22.53
CA TRP A 188 7.66 4.22 -21.40
C TRP A 188 6.52 5.22 -21.66
N ASN A 189 5.72 4.94 -22.69
CA ASN A 189 4.60 5.77 -23.12
C ASN A 189 3.59 4.98 -23.95
N SER A 190 2.46 5.60 -24.26
CA SER A 190 1.35 4.99 -25.00
C SER A 190 1.68 4.52 -26.42
N THR A 191 2.77 5.02 -27.04
CA THR A 191 3.21 4.51 -28.36
C THR A 191 3.65 3.04 -28.25
N HIS A 192 4.21 2.65 -27.13
CA HIS A 192 4.76 1.31 -26.90
C HIS A 192 3.97 0.48 -25.90
N ILE A 193 3.33 1.11 -24.90
CA ILE A 193 2.58 0.42 -23.83
C ILE A 193 1.09 0.49 -24.13
N ALA A 194 0.45 -0.67 -24.21
CA ALA A 194 -0.98 -0.81 -24.44
C ALA A 194 -1.78 -0.74 -23.14
N GLU A 195 -1.30 -1.42 -22.10
CA GLU A 195 -2.03 -1.65 -20.86
C GLU A 195 -1.06 -1.81 -19.69
N VAL A 196 -1.50 -1.39 -18.51
CA VAL A 196 -0.81 -1.64 -17.24
C VAL A 196 -1.79 -2.25 -16.26
N ASP A 197 -1.52 -3.48 -15.81
CA ASP A 197 -2.26 -4.14 -14.75
C ASP A 197 -1.55 -3.91 -13.41
N ILE A 198 -2.26 -3.39 -12.42
CA ILE A 198 -1.81 -3.23 -11.03
C ILE A 198 -2.71 -4.11 -10.17
N VAL A 199 -2.18 -5.24 -9.71
CA VAL A 199 -2.98 -6.30 -9.10
C VAL A 199 -2.48 -6.62 -7.71
N TRP A 200 -3.43 -6.75 -6.78
CA TRP A 200 -3.19 -7.26 -5.43
C TRP A 200 -4.28 -8.25 -5.05
N ASP A 201 -4.20 -9.45 -5.60
CA ASP A 201 -5.08 -10.56 -5.30
C ASP A 201 -4.52 -11.40 -4.16
N GLU A 202 -5.38 -11.76 -3.19
CA GLU A 202 -5.00 -12.55 -2.01
C GLU A 202 -5.81 -13.84 -1.93
N SER A 203 -5.12 -14.93 -1.66
CA SER A 203 -5.75 -16.20 -1.33
C SER A 203 -6.30 -16.24 0.11
N LEU A 204 -5.89 -15.29 0.96
CA LEU A 204 -6.42 -15.15 2.30
C LEU A 204 -7.87 -14.64 2.29
N ALA A 205 -8.72 -15.24 3.10
CA ALA A 205 -10.01 -14.69 3.51
C ALA A 205 -9.80 -13.65 4.63
N LEU A 206 -10.84 -13.26 5.35
CA LEU A 206 -10.76 -12.17 6.34
C LEU A 206 -10.20 -12.57 7.71
N GLU A 207 -10.04 -13.85 7.98
CA GLU A 207 -9.36 -14.43 9.17
C GLU A 207 -9.74 -13.75 10.51
N GLY A 208 -11.05 -13.60 10.77
CA GLY A 208 -11.56 -12.99 12.00
C GLY A 208 -11.57 -11.45 12.01
N ARG A 209 -11.18 -10.78 10.90
CA ARG A 209 -11.25 -9.31 10.76
C ARG A 209 -12.46 -8.84 9.97
N ALA A 210 -13.42 -9.71 9.71
CA ALA A 210 -14.59 -9.45 8.89
C ALA A 210 -15.39 -8.23 9.37
N GLY A 211 -15.58 -8.05 10.66
CA GLY A 211 -16.31 -6.91 11.23
C GLY A 211 -15.68 -5.55 10.93
N TYR A 212 -14.33 -5.47 10.93
CA TYR A 212 -13.62 -4.25 10.51
C TYR A 212 -13.75 -4.04 9.00
N TYR A 213 -13.50 -5.10 8.23
CA TYR A 213 -13.49 -5.03 6.76
C TYR A 213 -14.87 -4.68 6.18
N ASP A 214 -15.95 -5.10 6.88
CA ASP A 214 -17.34 -4.85 6.46
C ASP A 214 -17.70 -3.35 6.41
N GLY A 215 -16.98 -2.51 7.14
CA GLY A 215 -17.11 -1.05 7.08
C GLY A 215 -16.26 -0.38 5.99
N VAL A 216 -15.32 -1.11 5.37
CA VAL A 216 -14.30 -0.53 4.48
C VAL A 216 -14.46 -1.01 3.04
N GLY A 217 -14.44 -2.32 2.79
CA GLY A 217 -14.49 -2.94 1.45
C GLY A 217 -13.17 -2.86 0.67
N ALA A 218 -13.09 -3.61 -0.41
CA ALA A 218 -11.89 -3.76 -1.23
C ALA A 218 -11.43 -2.45 -1.89
N LEU A 219 -12.39 -1.64 -2.35
CA LEU A 219 -12.10 -0.38 -3.01
C LEU A 219 -11.35 0.59 -2.10
N LYS A 220 -11.87 0.81 -0.88
CA LYS A 220 -11.26 1.73 0.09
C LYS A 220 -10.00 1.14 0.74
N ASP A 221 -9.98 -0.19 0.99
CA ASP A 221 -8.83 -0.83 1.63
C ASP A 221 -7.58 -0.82 0.75
N MET A 222 -7.74 -1.01 -0.56
CA MET A 222 -6.61 -1.23 -1.46
C MET A 222 -6.52 -0.23 -2.63
N LEU A 223 -7.61 0.00 -3.39
CA LEU A 223 -7.52 0.80 -4.61
C LEU A 223 -7.28 2.27 -4.32
N GLN A 224 -8.04 2.85 -3.37
CA GLN A 224 -8.00 4.27 -3.01
C GLN A 224 -6.62 4.74 -2.51
N ASN A 225 -5.81 3.82 -2.04
CA ASN A 225 -4.49 4.12 -1.47
C ASN A 225 -3.38 3.39 -2.22
N HIS A 226 -3.02 2.18 -1.83
CA HIS A 226 -1.88 1.44 -2.35
C HIS A 226 -1.81 1.36 -3.86
N LEU A 227 -2.91 0.97 -4.53
CA LEU A 227 -2.87 0.76 -5.98
C LEU A 227 -2.83 2.08 -6.76
N LEU A 228 -3.46 3.15 -6.26
CA LEU A 228 -3.30 4.49 -6.83
C LEU A 228 -1.88 5.03 -6.63
N GLN A 229 -1.20 4.72 -5.53
CA GLN A 229 0.20 5.08 -5.36
C GLN A 229 1.12 4.33 -6.33
N LEU A 230 0.86 3.02 -6.57
CA LEU A 230 1.57 2.26 -7.60
C LEU A 230 1.32 2.84 -9.00
N LEU A 231 0.07 3.21 -9.31
CA LEU A 231 -0.26 3.93 -10.56
C LEU A 231 0.59 5.20 -10.71
N CYS A 232 0.73 5.99 -9.65
CA CYS A 232 1.55 7.21 -9.68
C CYS A 232 3.01 6.90 -10.07
N LEU A 233 3.64 5.93 -9.43
CA LEU A 233 5.04 5.58 -9.69
C LEU A 233 5.26 5.03 -11.11
N VAL A 234 4.30 4.28 -11.62
CA VAL A 234 4.35 3.75 -12.98
C VAL A 234 4.14 4.83 -14.02
N ALA A 235 3.16 5.73 -13.80
CA ALA A 235 2.67 6.62 -14.84
C ALA A 235 3.29 8.03 -14.83
N MET A 236 3.99 8.43 -13.76
CA MET A 236 4.53 9.78 -13.62
C MET A 236 5.62 10.10 -14.64
N GLU A 237 5.78 11.39 -14.95
CA GLU A 237 6.97 11.91 -15.64
C GLU A 237 8.22 11.72 -14.77
N PRO A 238 9.42 11.56 -15.37
CA PRO A 238 10.66 11.52 -14.62
C PRO A 238 10.80 12.76 -13.72
N PRO A 239 10.98 12.59 -12.39
CA PRO A 239 11.23 13.71 -11.52
C PRO A 239 12.64 14.26 -11.71
N ILE A 240 12.89 15.52 -11.34
CA ILE A 240 14.23 16.13 -11.38
C ILE A 240 15.14 15.46 -10.36
N SER A 241 14.58 15.09 -9.20
CA SER A 241 15.24 14.31 -8.15
C SER A 241 14.23 13.40 -7.46
N LEU A 242 14.71 12.41 -6.68
CA LEU A 242 13.86 11.60 -5.80
C LEU A 242 13.61 12.29 -4.44
N GLY A 243 13.94 13.56 -4.32
CA GLY A 243 13.63 14.37 -3.15
C GLY A 243 12.12 14.58 -2.99
N GLU A 244 11.73 14.92 -1.78
CA GLU A 244 10.33 15.04 -1.35
C GLU A 244 9.46 15.82 -2.32
N ARG A 245 9.87 17.05 -2.67
CA ARG A 245 9.09 17.95 -3.53
C ARG A 245 8.90 17.36 -4.93
N ASP A 246 10.02 17.03 -5.58
CA ASP A 246 10.01 16.62 -6.99
C ASP A 246 9.24 15.32 -7.20
N LEU A 247 9.40 14.34 -6.30
CA LEU A 247 8.71 13.06 -6.39
C LEU A 247 7.21 13.20 -6.16
N ARG A 248 6.81 13.92 -5.10
CA ARG A 248 5.40 14.12 -4.75
C ARG A 248 4.65 14.97 -5.80
N ASP A 249 5.31 15.98 -6.39
CA ASP A 249 4.70 16.76 -7.48
C ASP A 249 4.39 15.86 -8.69
N ARG A 250 5.30 14.96 -9.07
CA ARG A 250 5.07 14.02 -10.19
C ARG A 250 3.96 13.01 -9.90
N LYS A 251 3.84 12.52 -8.66
CA LYS A 251 2.73 11.65 -8.25
C LYS A 251 1.39 12.39 -8.32
N LEU A 252 1.34 13.60 -7.81
CA LEU A 252 0.14 14.44 -7.85
C LEU A 252 -0.31 14.71 -9.30
N ASP A 253 0.62 15.02 -10.22
CA ASP A 253 0.31 15.24 -11.63
C ASP A 253 -0.42 14.03 -12.24
N VAL A 254 -0.04 12.80 -11.87
CA VAL A 254 -0.74 11.57 -12.32
C VAL A 254 -2.17 11.55 -11.80
N LEU A 255 -2.37 11.70 -10.49
CA LEU A 255 -3.71 11.66 -9.90
C LEU A 255 -4.65 12.72 -10.49
N ARG A 256 -4.12 13.92 -10.74
CA ARG A 256 -4.88 15.01 -11.38
C ARG A 256 -5.21 14.73 -12.84
N SER A 257 -4.38 13.94 -13.54
CA SER A 257 -4.61 13.56 -14.94
C SER A 257 -5.59 12.40 -15.10
N VAL A 258 -5.98 11.72 -14.02
CA VAL A 258 -7.00 10.66 -14.10
C VAL A 258 -8.31 11.26 -14.60
N ARG A 259 -8.78 10.73 -15.75
CA ARG A 259 -10.06 11.14 -16.35
C ARG A 259 -11.20 10.83 -15.39
N PRO A 260 -12.04 11.81 -15.03
CA PRO A 260 -13.21 11.58 -14.20
C PRO A 260 -14.17 10.58 -14.86
N LEU A 261 -14.64 9.61 -14.08
CA LEU A 261 -15.61 8.62 -14.56
C LEU A 261 -17.03 9.17 -14.44
N THR A 262 -17.80 9.10 -15.53
CA THR A 262 -19.26 9.28 -15.49
C THR A 262 -19.95 8.02 -14.95
N ASP A 263 -21.23 8.09 -14.54
CA ASP A 263 -21.98 6.91 -14.10
C ASP A 263 -21.95 5.80 -15.17
N SER A 264 -22.04 6.14 -16.46
CA SER A 264 -21.94 5.20 -17.55
C SER A 264 -20.55 4.59 -17.72
N ASP A 265 -19.49 5.34 -17.38
CA ASP A 265 -18.12 4.82 -17.36
C ASP A 265 -17.94 3.87 -16.18
N VAL A 266 -18.44 4.21 -15.00
CA VAL A 266 -18.38 3.34 -13.82
C VAL A 266 -19.02 1.98 -14.12
N VAL A 267 -20.20 1.97 -14.73
CA VAL A 267 -20.89 0.71 -15.11
C VAL A 267 -20.06 -0.16 -16.07
N ARG A 268 -19.34 0.46 -17.00
CA ARG A 268 -18.55 -0.28 -18.00
C ARG A 268 -17.15 -0.67 -17.51
N ARG A 269 -16.54 0.17 -16.69
CA ARG A 269 -15.11 0.13 -16.35
C ARG A 269 -14.82 -0.31 -14.93
N THR A 270 -15.86 -0.62 -14.13
CA THR A 270 -15.67 -1.12 -12.77
C THR A 270 -16.40 -2.42 -12.53
N ARG A 271 -15.87 -3.22 -11.63
CA ARG A 271 -16.49 -4.46 -11.14
C ARG A 271 -16.36 -4.51 -9.63
N ARG A 272 -17.43 -4.96 -8.97
CA ARG A 272 -17.43 -5.30 -7.55
C ARG A 272 -17.99 -6.69 -7.35
N ALA A 273 -17.43 -7.44 -6.42
CA ALA A 273 -17.91 -8.77 -6.11
C ALA A 273 -17.60 -9.15 -4.66
N ARG A 274 -18.23 -10.23 -4.21
CA ARG A 274 -17.94 -10.86 -2.91
C ARG A 274 -17.77 -12.37 -3.06
N TYR A 275 -16.96 -12.96 -2.21
CA TYR A 275 -16.77 -14.40 -2.28
C TYR A 275 -17.93 -15.15 -1.63
N LEU A 276 -18.31 -16.26 -2.28
CA LEU A 276 -19.17 -17.31 -1.78
C LEU A 276 -18.33 -18.36 -1.03
N ALA A 277 -19.01 -19.26 -0.33
CA ALA A 277 -18.35 -20.42 0.24
C ALA A 277 -17.54 -21.17 -0.82
N GLY A 278 -16.39 -21.69 -0.43
CA GLY A 278 -15.51 -22.42 -1.32
C GLY A 278 -14.35 -23.06 -0.60
N ARG A 279 -13.27 -23.36 -1.35
CA ARG A 279 -12.10 -24.04 -0.83
C ARG A 279 -10.81 -23.38 -1.33
N ILE A 280 -9.90 -23.06 -0.42
CA ILE A 280 -8.58 -22.54 -0.74
C ILE A 280 -7.55 -23.54 -0.21
N GLY A 281 -6.82 -24.20 -1.12
CA GLY A 281 -5.99 -25.34 -0.73
C GLY A 281 -6.84 -26.41 -0.03
N ASP A 282 -6.49 -26.73 1.20
CA ASP A 282 -7.21 -27.69 2.04
C ASP A 282 -8.23 -27.06 2.99
N GLN A 283 -8.31 -25.74 3.03
CA GLN A 283 -9.19 -25.01 3.93
C GLN A 283 -10.57 -24.76 3.31
N GLN A 284 -11.64 -25.05 4.06
CA GLN A 284 -13.00 -24.61 3.73
C GLN A 284 -13.15 -23.15 4.19
N VAL A 285 -13.68 -22.31 3.33
CA VAL A 285 -13.94 -20.90 3.58
C VAL A 285 -15.44 -20.66 3.51
N PRO A 286 -16.08 -20.06 4.53
CA PRO A 286 -17.50 -19.70 4.47
C PRO A 286 -17.75 -18.62 3.42
N ALA A 287 -19.01 -18.37 3.07
CA ALA A 287 -19.33 -17.20 2.27
C ALA A 287 -19.07 -15.93 3.10
N TYR A 288 -18.67 -14.84 2.45
CA TYR A 288 -18.40 -13.56 3.10
C TYR A 288 -19.53 -13.11 4.03
N VAL A 289 -20.76 -13.26 3.58
CA VAL A 289 -21.95 -12.86 4.33
C VAL A 289 -22.23 -13.70 5.57
N ASP A 290 -21.62 -14.86 5.67
CA ASP A 290 -21.75 -15.81 6.79
C ASP A 290 -20.58 -15.65 7.79
N GLU A 291 -19.62 -14.76 7.51
CA GLU A 291 -18.51 -14.50 8.45
C GLU A 291 -18.98 -13.68 9.65
N GLU A 292 -18.39 -13.95 10.81
CA GLU A 292 -18.72 -13.25 12.07
C GLU A 292 -18.46 -11.75 11.96
N GLY A 293 -19.44 -10.93 12.32
CA GLY A 293 -19.36 -9.47 12.30
C GLY A 293 -19.71 -8.82 10.96
N VAL A 294 -20.07 -9.58 9.93
CA VAL A 294 -20.52 -9.06 8.65
C VAL A 294 -22.03 -8.76 8.68
N SER A 295 -22.40 -7.60 8.12
CA SER A 295 -23.79 -7.23 7.87
C SER A 295 -24.12 -7.36 6.38
N PRO A 296 -24.89 -8.36 5.94
CA PRO A 296 -25.23 -8.56 4.54
C PRO A 296 -25.90 -7.34 3.86
N ARG A 297 -26.51 -6.47 4.68
CA ARG A 297 -27.21 -5.25 4.21
C ARG A 297 -26.28 -4.15 3.75
N ARG A 298 -25.00 -4.16 4.18
CA ARG A 298 -24.02 -3.13 3.77
C ARG A 298 -23.61 -3.26 2.32
N GLY A 299 -23.72 -4.46 1.73
CA GLY A 299 -23.31 -4.67 0.35
C GLY A 299 -21.80 -4.47 0.13
N THR A 300 -20.99 -4.79 1.15
CA THR A 300 -19.53 -4.62 1.10
C THR A 300 -18.94 -5.63 0.12
N GLU A 301 -18.07 -5.16 -0.73
CA GLU A 301 -17.35 -5.97 -1.72
C GLU A 301 -16.02 -6.49 -1.15
N THR A 302 -15.65 -7.72 -1.54
CA THR A 302 -14.34 -8.33 -1.25
C THR A 302 -13.44 -8.41 -2.47
N PHE A 303 -13.94 -7.93 -3.60
CA PHE A 303 -13.25 -7.78 -4.86
C PHE A 303 -13.65 -6.45 -5.50
N ALA A 304 -12.66 -5.71 -5.95
CA ALA A 304 -12.83 -4.46 -6.68
C ALA A 304 -11.86 -4.40 -7.87
N GLU A 305 -12.37 -3.97 -9.00
CA GLU A 305 -11.58 -3.70 -10.21
C GLU A 305 -12.06 -2.41 -10.85
N MET A 306 -11.13 -1.58 -11.31
CA MET A 306 -11.44 -0.40 -12.11
C MET A 306 -10.40 -0.16 -13.19
N GLU A 307 -10.86 0.30 -14.35
CA GLU A 307 -10.05 0.73 -15.48
C GLU A 307 -10.03 2.24 -15.55
N LEU A 308 -8.83 2.82 -15.59
CA LEU A 308 -8.57 4.24 -15.65
C LEU A 308 -7.84 4.62 -16.93
N GLU A 309 -8.08 5.84 -17.38
CA GLU A 309 -7.32 6.51 -18.44
C GLU A 309 -6.74 7.81 -17.90
N LEU A 310 -5.58 8.21 -18.41
CA LEU A 310 -4.89 9.42 -18.01
C LEU A 310 -4.92 10.44 -19.14
N ASP A 311 -5.45 11.64 -18.86
CA ASP A 311 -5.52 12.75 -19.81
C ASP A 311 -4.23 13.57 -19.77
N ASN A 312 -3.15 12.98 -20.31
CA ASN A 312 -1.86 13.62 -20.48
C ASN A 312 -1.18 13.18 -21.79
N TRP A 313 -0.08 13.82 -22.14
CA TRP A 313 0.63 13.54 -23.41
C TRP A 313 1.33 12.18 -23.45
N ARG A 314 1.65 11.60 -22.29
CA ARG A 314 2.38 10.33 -22.22
C ARG A 314 1.47 9.12 -22.47
N TRP A 315 0.20 9.17 -22.05
CA TRP A 315 -0.65 8.00 -21.89
C TRP A 315 -1.95 7.97 -22.73
N PRO A 316 -2.09 8.71 -23.87
CA PRO A 316 -3.37 8.67 -24.60
C PRO A 316 -3.66 7.26 -25.10
N GLY A 317 -4.78 6.67 -24.65
CA GLY A 317 -5.25 5.35 -25.07
C GLY A 317 -4.52 4.16 -24.41
N THR A 318 -3.70 4.38 -23.38
CA THR A 318 -3.22 3.33 -22.49
C THR A 318 -4.26 3.11 -21.39
N VAL A 319 -4.62 1.85 -21.12
CA VAL A 319 -5.53 1.47 -20.04
C VAL A 319 -4.74 1.08 -18.81
N PHE A 320 -5.12 1.64 -17.66
CA PHE A 320 -4.59 1.25 -16.35
C PHE A 320 -5.67 0.50 -15.59
N ARG A 321 -5.47 -0.81 -15.38
CA ARG A 321 -6.40 -1.65 -14.62
C ARG A 321 -5.86 -1.84 -13.20
N LEU A 322 -6.63 -1.42 -12.22
CA LEU A 322 -6.37 -1.62 -10.79
C LEU A 322 -7.33 -2.70 -10.28
N ARG A 323 -6.79 -3.72 -9.65
CA ARG A 323 -7.57 -4.87 -9.19
C ARG A 323 -7.08 -5.37 -7.82
N THR A 324 -8.03 -5.71 -6.97
CA THR A 324 -7.78 -6.45 -5.72
C THR A 324 -8.92 -7.42 -5.42
N GLY A 325 -8.62 -8.52 -4.72
CA GLY A 325 -9.63 -9.46 -4.27
C GLY A 325 -9.15 -10.32 -3.12
N LYS A 326 -10.07 -10.75 -2.28
CA LYS A 326 -9.85 -11.68 -1.16
C LYS A 326 -10.33 -13.09 -1.51
N ALA A 327 -9.85 -14.09 -0.79
CA ALA A 327 -10.26 -15.48 -0.94
C ALA A 327 -10.15 -16.02 -2.37
N LEU A 328 -9.16 -15.58 -3.14
CA LEU A 328 -8.90 -16.06 -4.50
C LEU A 328 -8.06 -17.35 -4.48
N GLY A 329 -7.99 -18.04 -5.62
CA GLY A 329 -7.31 -19.34 -5.71
C GLY A 329 -5.78 -19.28 -5.61
N ARG A 330 -5.21 -18.09 -5.82
CA ARG A 330 -3.77 -17.83 -5.68
C ARG A 330 -3.51 -16.36 -5.41
N ASP A 331 -2.42 -16.09 -4.73
CA ASP A 331 -1.87 -14.74 -4.63
C ASP A 331 -1.35 -14.28 -6.00
N ARG A 332 -1.70 -13.05 -6.36
CA ARG A 332 -1.16 -12.35 -7.51
C ARG A 332 -0.94 -10.91 -7.13
N LYS A 333 0.29 -10.56 -6.83
CA LYS A 333 0.66 -9.24 -6.34
C LYS A 333 1.75 -8.70 -7.27
N GLU A 334 1.34 -7.94 -8.27
CA GLU A 334 2.26 -7.48 -9.33
C GLU A 334 1.81 -6.19 -10.00
N VAL A 335 2.77 -5.53 -10.62
CA VAL A 335 2.53 -4.54 -11.68
C VAL A 335 3.01 -5.13 -12.99
N ALA A 336 2.11 -5.33 -13.96
CA ALA A 336 2.42 -5.88 -15.27
C ALA A 336 2.24 -4.82 -16.37
N VAL A 337 3.33 -4.46 -17.02
CA VAL A 337 3.36 -3.49 -18.12
C VAL A 337 3.35 -4.26 -19.44
N ARG A 338 2.23 -4.17 -20.17
CA ARG A 338 2.02 -4.87 -21.45
C ARG A 338 2.36 -3.95 -22.62
N PHE A 339 3.35 -4.36 -23.40
CA PHE A 339 3.73 -3.63 -24.60
C PHE A 339 2.76 -3.93 -25.76
N ARG A 340 2.65 -3.00 -26.69
CA ARG A 340 1.86 -3.22 -27.91
C ARG A 340 2.45 -4.35 -28.74
N SER A 341 1.60 -5.07 -29.45
CA SER A 341 2.02 -6.11 -30.40
C SER A 341 2.91 -5.51 -31.49
N VAL A 342 3.81 -6.31 -32.04
CA VAL A 342 4.63 -5.91 -33.18
C VAL A 342 3.73 -5.62 -34.40
N PRO A 343 4.01 -4.56 -35.18
CA PRO A 343 3.13 -4.17 -36.29
C PRO A 343 3.15 -5.16 -37.46
N HIS A 344 4.21 -5.96 -37.59
CA HIS A 344 4.36 -6.96 -38.64
C HIS A 344 5.29 -8.09 -38.17
N LEU A 345 4.91 -9.33 -38.49
CA LEU A 345 5.70 -10.53 -38.20
C LEU A 345 6.22 -11.10 -39.55
N PRO A 346 7.55 -11.10 -39.78
CA PRO A 346 8.12 -11.61 -41.03
C PRO A 346 8.27 -13.16 -41.05
N PHE A 347 7.69 -13.87 -40.07
CA PHE A 347 7.86 -15.32 -39.88
C PHE A 347 6.80 -16.18 -40.62
N GLY A 348 5.94 -15.57 -41.43
CA GLY A 348 4.86 -16.27 -42.14
C GLY A 348 3.86 -16.92 -41.17
N HIS A 349 3.56 -18.22 -41.41
CA HIS A 349 2.63 -18.97 -40.54
C HIS A 349 3.33 -19.64 -39.35
N GLY A 350 4.55 -19.23 -38.99
CA GLY A 350 5.39 -19.87 -37.95
C GLY A 350 5.03 -19.60 -36.49
N GLY A 351 3.86 -18.97 -36.23
CA GLY A 351 3.37 -18.72 -34.88
C GLY A 351 2.90 -17.29 -34.66
N GLU A 352 2.31 -17.05 -33.50
CA GLU A 352 1.87 -15.76 -33.04
C GLU A 352 2.90 -15.20 -32.01
N ALA A 353 3.33 -13.96 -32.17
CA ALA A 353 4.14 -13.31 -31.17
C ALA A 353 3.25 -12.82 -30.03
N LEU A 354 3.51 -13.32 -28.84
CA LEU A 354 2.86 -12.79 -27.64
C LEU A 354 3.38 -11.38 -27.36
N PRO A 355 2.52 -10.47 -26.87
CA PRO A 355 2.97 -9.17 -26.40
C PRO A 355 4.06 -9.31 -25.33
N ASN A 356 5.08 -8.46 -25.41
CA ASN A 356 6.07 -8.42 -24.33
C ASN A 356 5.43 -7.88 -23.05
N VAL A 357 5.78 -8.45 -21.89
CA VAL A 357 5.28 -8.03 -20.59
C VAL A 357 6.45 -7.87 -19.63
N LEU A 358 6.60 -6.68 -19.09
CA LEU A 358 7.50 -6.44 -17.95
C LEU A 358 6.69 -6.49 -16.66
N ARG A 359 7.05 -7.40 -15.75
CA ARG A 359 6.36 -7.61 -14.48
C ARG A 359 7.24 -7.25 -13.32
N PHE A 360 6.71 -6.44 -12.42
CA PHE A 360 7.26 -6.20 -11.09
C PHE A 360 6.45 -7.03 -10.10
N GLY A 361 7.01 -8.16 -9.65
CA GLY A 361 6.42 -8.96 -8.58
C GLY A 361 6.56 -8.22 -7.26
N LEU A 362 5.45 -7.96 -6.57
CA LEU A 362 5.44 -7.23 -5.30
C LEU A 362 5.58 -8.19 -4.12
N ASP A 363 5.01 -9.39 -4.22
CA ASP A 363 5.12 -10.46 -3.26
C ASP A 363 4.82 -11.82 -3.96
N PRO A 364 5.83 -12.66 -4.19
CA PRO A 364 7.26 -12.46 -3.91
C PRO A 364 7.91 -11.38 -4.79
N GLU A 365 8.92 -10.70 -4.21
CA GLU A 365 9.65 -9.65 -4.92
C GLU A 365 10.45 -10.20 -6.11
N GLY A 366 10.37 -9.53 -7.27
CA GLY A 366 11.07 -9.96 -8.47
C GLY A 366 10.79 -9.09 -9.68
N LEU A 367 11.59 -9.28 -10.73
CA LEU A 367 11.39 -8.64 -12.03
C LEU A 367 11.42 -9.72 -13.11
N THR A 368 10.41 -9.74 -13.97
CA THR A 368 10.31 -10.70 -15.08
C THR A 368 9.99 -9.97 -16.37
N LEU A 369 10.67 -10.34 -17.46
CA LEU A 369 10.40 -9.84 -18.80
C LEU A 369 10.06 -11.02 -19.73
N ASP A 370 8.79 -11.03 -20.20
CA ASP A 370 8.31 -11.98 -21.18
C ASP A 370 8.66 -11.48 -22.60
N LEU A 371 9.34 -12.32 -23.37
CA LEU A 371 9.77 -12.07 -24.73
C LEU A 371 9.36 -13.21 -25.67
N THR A 372 9.50 -13.00 -26.95
CA THR A 372 9.35 -14.03 -27.98
C THR A 372 10.69 -14.29 -28.66
N GLY A 373 11.07 -15.54 -28.79
CA GLY A 373 12.27 -15.96 -29.49
C GLY A 373 11.99 -17.04 -30.54
N ILE A 374 13.02 -17.55 -31.19
CA ILE A 374 12.93 -18.67 -32.14
C ILE A 374 13.30 -19.96 -31.40
N GLY A 375 12.43 -20.97 -31.50
CA GLY A 375 12.62 -22.30 -30.92
C GLY A 375 13.56 -23.19 -31.73
N ALA A 376 13.64 -24.47 -31.34
CA ALA A 376 14.49 -25.45 -31.98
C ALA A 376 14.13 -25.74 -33.46
N ARG A 377 12.89 -25.48 -33.87
CA ARG A 377 12.46 -25.55 -35.29
C ARG A 377 12.57 -24.18 -35.92
N ALA A 378 13.18 -24.11 -37.07
CA ALA A 378 13.33 -22.86 -37.82
C ALA A 378 11.96 -22.18 -37.99
N HIS A 379 11.94 -20.87 -37.81
CA HIS A 379 10.75 -20.00 -37.93
C HIS A 379 9.62 -20.28 -36.93
N THR A 380 9.80 -21.17 -35.92
CA THR A 380 8.81 -21.39 -34.87
C THR A 380 9.06 -20.43 -33.72
N LEU A 381 8.11 -19.55 -33.44
CA LEU A 381 8.17 -18.64 -32.30
C LEU A 381 7.86 -19.38 -30.98
N VAL A 382 8.62 -19.07 -29.95
CA VAL A 382 8.47 -19.62 -28.59
C VAL A 382 8.55 -18.50 -27.56
N PRO A 383 7.84 -18.63 -26.42
CA PRO A 383 7.99 -17.69 -25.32
C PRO A 383 9.37 -17.87 -24.66
N LEU A 384 9.98 -16.74 -24.31
CA LEU A 384 11.19 -16.64 -23.49
C LEU A 384 10.87 -15.80 -22.25
N GLU A 385 11.41 -16.20 -21.11
CA GLU A 385 11.28 -15.47 -19.86
C GLU A 385 12.65 -15.11 -19.31
N LEU A 386 12.87 -13.83 -19.04
CA LEU A 386 14.04 -13.32 -18.34
C LEU A 386 13.61 -12.95 -16.92
N THR A 387 14.23 -13.53 -15.91
CA THR A 387 13.91 -13.27 -14.51
C THR A 387 15.12 -12.75 -13.77
N ALA A 388 14.95 -11.64 -13.04
CA ALA A 388 15.92 -11.14 -12.08
C ALA A 388 15.34 -11.28 -10.65
N ARG A 389 16.17 -11.74 -9.73
CA ARG A 389 15.87 -11.74 -8.30
C ARG A 389 16.29 -10.39 -7.71
N ILE A 390 15.50 -9.89 -6.80
CA ILE A 390 15.82 -8.71 -6.02
C ILE A 390 16.30 -9.19 -4.65
N ASP A 391 17.42 -8.66 -4.20
CA ASP A 391 17.92 -8.98 -2.87
C ASP A 391 16.94 -8.48 -1.80
N PRO A 392 16.73 -9.24 -0.73
CA PRO A 392 15.85 -8.82 0.34
C PRO A 392 16.37 -7.51 0.96
N PRO A 393 15.47 -6.60 1.35
CA PRO A 393 15.87 -5.32 1.92
C PRO A 393 16.56 -5.51 3.28
N GLU A 394 17.55 -4.65 3.57
CA GLU A 394 18.22 -4.61 4.89
C GLU A 394 17.23 -4.29 6.03
N LEU A 395 16.27 -3.42 5.75
CA LEU A 395 15.23 -3.02 6.68
C LEU A 395 13.85 -3.45 6.18
N PRO A 396 12.99 -3.97 7.06
CA PRO A 396 11.58 -4.18 6.71
C PRO A 396 10.91 -2.83 6.39
N ALA A 397 9.80 -2.83 5.67
CA ALA A 397 9.10 -1.64 5.21
C ALA A 397 8.84 -0.63 6.34
N TYR A 398 8.33 -1.07 7.49
CA TYR A 398 8.14 -0.21 8.66
C TYR A 398 9.43 0.26 9.32
N GLY A 399 10.52 -0.51 9.24
CA GLY A 399 11.85 -0.05 9.67
C GLY A 399 12.33 1.13 8.83
N ARG A 400 12.24 1.03 7.50
CA ARG A 400 12.57 2.12 6.57
C ARG A 400 11.69 3.35 6.81
N LEU A 401 10.40 3.16 6.93
CA LEU A 401 9.43 4.20 7.20
C LEU A 401 9.74 4.95 8.51
N LEU A 402 10.00 4.25 9.59
CA LEU A 402 10.38 4.87 10.87
C LEU A 402 11.70 5.65 10.75
N LEU A 403 12.68 5.12 9.99
CA LEU A 403 13.92 5.83 9.71
C LEU A 403 13.66 7.14 8.95
N ASP A 404 12.82 7.11 7.92
CA ASP A 404 12.43 8.29 7.15
C ASP A 404 11.70 9.31 8.03
N VAL A 405 10.77 8.87 8.87
CA VAL A 405 10.09 9.72 9.86
C VAL A 405 11.09 10.37 10.80
N LEU A 406 11.99 9.60 11.42
CA LEU A 406 12.97 10.13 12.38
C LEU A 406 13.99 11.08 11.73
N ASN A 407 14.29 10.90 10.44
CA ASN A 407 15.19 11.78 9.68
C ASN A 407 14.47 12.98 9.03
N GLY A 408 13.15 12.94 8.87
CA GLY A 408 12.38 13.97 8.17
C GLY A 408 12.40 13.85 6.66
N ASN A 409 12.55 12.65 6.15
CA ASN A 409 12.47 12.35 4.73
C ASN A 409 11.04 11.95 4.35
N ALA A 410 10.22 12.90 3.91
CA ALA A 410 8.85 12.64 3.53
C ALA A 410 8.66 12.25 2.05
N ALA A 411 9.73 11.93 1.33
CA ALA A 411 9.67 11.62 -0.11
C ALA A 411 8.71 10.47 -0.46
N LEU A 412 8.66 9.44 0.38
CA LEU A 412 7.76 8.28 0.22
C LEU A 412 6.48 8.38 1.07
N SER A 413 6.23 9.52 1.70
CA SER A 413 4.98 9.80 2.41
C SER A 413 3.95 10.42 1.45
N ILE A 414 2.67 10.17 1.68
CA ILE A 414 1.58 10.74 0.89
C ILE A 414 1.36 12.19 1.31
N ARG A 415 1.33 13.11 0.35
CA ARG A 415 1.04 14.52 0.59
C ARG A 415 -0.48 14.73 0.75
N GLY A 416 -0.90 15.76 1.47
CA GLY A 416 -2.31 16.05 1.72
C GLY A 416 -3.14 16.14 0.44
N ASP A 417 -2.64 16.87 -0.56
CA ASP A 417 -3.32 17.01 -1.85
C ASP A 417 -3.34 15.70 -2.67
N GLU A 418 -2.34 14.82 -2.54
CA GLU A 418 -2.40 13.48 -3.13
C GLU A 418 -3.53 12.65 -2.49
N ALA A 419 -3.70 12.71 -1.16
CA ALA A 419 -4.78 12.02 -0.46
C ALA A 419 -6.16 12.50 -0.93
N GLU A 420 -6.35 13.81 -1.08
CA GLU A 420 -7.58 14.40 -1.62
C GLU A 420 -7.84 13.96 -3.07
N GLN A 421 -6.80 14.00 -3.93
CA GLN A 421 -6.95 13.57 -5.32
C GLN A 421 -7.23 12.06 -5.44
N ALA A 422 -6.66 11.23 -4.56
CA ALA A 422 -6.98 9.81 -4.52
C ALA A 422 -8.48 9.59 -4.19
N TRP A 423 -9.05 10.35 -3.24
CA TRP A 423 -10.49 10.32 -2.98
C TRP A 423 -11.32 10.84 -4.15
N ARG A 424 -10.88 11.91 -4.84
CA ARG A 424 -11.55 12.41 -6.06
C ARG A 424 -11.66 11.33 -7.14
N VAL A 425 -10.62 10.52 -7.31
CA VAL A 425 -10.61 9.42 -8.31
C VAL A 425 -11.66 8.36 -8.00
N VAL A 426 -11.83 7.97 -6.75
CA VAL A 426 -12.73 6.87 -6.36
C VAL A 426 -14.15 7.33 -6.01
N ALA A 427 -14.37 8.61 -5.72
CA ALA A 427 -15.68 9.14 -5.31
C ALA A 427 -16.81 8.83 -6.30
N PRO A 428 -16.64 8.96 -7.65
CA PRO A 428 -17.68 8.57 -8.60
C PRO A 428 -18.03 7.08 -8.53
N VAL A 429 -17.04 6.22 -8.29
CA VAL A 429 -17.24 4.77 -8.17
C VAL A 429 -18.05 4.46 -6.91
N LEU A 430 -17.65 5.00 -5.77
CA LEU A 430 -18.38 4.86 -4.50
C LEU A 430 -19.82 5.35 -4.62
N SER A 431 -20.03 6.51 -5.24
CA SER A 431 -21.37 7.07 -5.47
C SER A 431 -22.23 6.16 -6.36
N ALA A 432 -21.68 5.63 -7.45
CA ALA A 432 -22.43 4.74 -8.34
C ALA A 432 -22.73 3.38 -7.70
N TRP A 433 -21.77 2.84 -6.93
CA TRP A 433 -21.95 1.58 -6.21
C TRP A 433 -22.97 1.70 -5.08
N SER A 434 -23.01 2.83 -4.36
CA SER A 434 -24.04 3.07 -3.34
C SER A 434 -25.47 3.19 -3.90
N LYS A 435 -25.59 3.53 -5.19
CA LYS A 435 -26.88 3.58 -5.94
C LYS A 435 -27.19 2.27 -6.66
N ASP A 436 -26.41 1.21 -6.44
CA ASP A 436 -26.53 -0.09 -7.11
C ASP A 436 -26.48 -0.03 -8.66
N LEU A 437 -25.81 0.98 -9.23
CA LEU A 437 -25.66 1.08 -10.69
C LEU A 437 -24.75 0.00 -11.26
N VAL A 438 -23.84 -0.56 -10.45
CA VAL A 438 -22.99 -1.71 -10.79
C VAL A 438 -23.46 -2.90 -9.96
N PRO A 439 -23.85 -4.05 -10.58
CA PRO A 439 -24.32 -5.20 -9.82
C PRO A 439 -23.22 -5.77 -8.92
N MET A 440 -23.60 -6.25 -7.72
CA MET A 440 -22.74 -7.05 -6.88
C MET A 440 -22.62 -8.45 -7.51
N LEU A 441 -21.44 -8.77 -8.04
CA LEU A 441 -21.12 -10.09 -8.54
C LEU A 441 -20.72 -11.02 -7.40
N GLU A 442 -20.67 -12.32 -7.71
CA GLU A 442 -20.25 -13.34 -6.74
C GLU A 442 -19.19 -14.26 -7.38
N TYR A 443 -18.27 -14.78 -6.57
CA TYR A 443 -17.26 -15.76 -6.98
C TYR A 443 -17.00 -16.78 -5.88
N PRO A 444 -16.83 -18.07 -6.18
CA PRO A 444 -16.47 -19.07 -5.18
C PRO A 444 -15.08 -18.74 -4.57
N ALA A 445 -14.94 -18.87 -3.26
CA ALA A 445 -13.62 -18.83 -2.64
C ALA A 445 -12.71 -19.90 -3.27
N GLY A 446 -11.46 -19.53 -3.55
CA GLY A 446 -10.51 -20.38 -4.28
C GLY A 446 -10.60 -20.29 -5.81
N SER A 447 -11.52 -19.51 -6.37
CA SER A 447 -11.60 -19.25 -7.81
C SER A 447 -10.67 -18.09 -8.25
N GLN A 448 -10.69 -17.73 -9.53
CA GLN A 448 -9.92 -16.59 -10.05
C GLN A 448 -10.69 -15.25 -9.98
N GLY A 449 -11.82 -15.21 -9.27
CA GLY A 449 -12.64 -14.02 -9.12
C GLY A 449 -13.83 -13.99 -10.11
N PRO A 450 -14.62 -12.89 -10.11
CA PRO A 450 -15.84 -12.80 -10.89
C PRO A 450 -15.55 -12.71 -12.39
N GLY A 451 -16.25 -13.56 -13.19
CA GLY A 451 -16.22 -13.47 -14.66
C GLY A 451 -14.84 -13.66 -15.27
N GLY A 452 -14.02 -14.52 -14.68
CA GLY A 452 -12.69 -14.83 -15.20
C GLY A 452 -12.76 -15.11 -16.68
N THR A 453 -12.37 -14.16 -17.52
CA THR A 453 -11.82 -14.50 -18.82
C THR A 453 -10.62 -15.35 -18.51
N SER A 454 -10.75 -16.66 -18.70
CA SER A 454 -9.65 -17.58 -18.55
C SER A 454 -8.57 -17.20 -19.55
N GLU A 455 -7.57 -16.42 -19.12
CA GLU A 455 -6.24 -16.71 -19.63
C GLU A 455 -5.89 -18.07 -19.00
N ALA A 456 -6.20 -19.13 -19.72
CA ALA A 456 -5.67 -20.46 -19.41
C ALA A 456 -4.17 -20.28 -19.27
N PRO A 457 -3.57 -20.67 -18.14
CA PRO A 457 -2.12 -20.77 -18.09
C PRO A 457 -1.78 -21.79 -19.18
N ALA A 458 -0.91 -21.40 -20.12
CA ALA A 458 -0.29 -22.36 -20.99
C ALA A 458 0.25 -23.46 -20.06
N GLU A 459 -0.35 -24.65 -20.13
CA GLU A 459 0.05 -25.79 -19.34
C GLU A 459 1.54 -25.97 -19.49
N ARG A 460 2.30 -25.70 -18.42
CA ARG A 460 3.72 -26.04 -18.37
C ARG A 460 3.80 -27.55 -18.40
N ASN A 461 4.02 -28.08 -19.60
CA ASN A 461 4.38 -29.48 -19.77
C ASN A 461 5.65 -29.74 -18.96
N GLN A 462 5.46 -30.21 -17.72
CA GLN A 462 6.50 -30.88 -16.98
C GLN A 462 6.74 -32.28 -17.68
N HIS A 463 7.58 -32.33 -18.66
CA HIS A 463 8.23 -33.56 -19.04
C HIS A 463 9.69 -33.52 -18.58
N ARG A 464 9.87 -34.15 -17.39
CA ARG A 464 11.13 -34.76 -17.01
C ARG A 464 11.61 -35.69 -18.16
N ARG A 465 12.82 -35.47 -18.65
CA ARG A 465 13.92 -36.43 -18.66
C ARG A 465 15.21 -35.72 -19.06
#